data_5201a4c6fe2a40dab513769df090b1b2
#
_entry.id   5201a4c6fe2a40dab513769df090b1b2
#
_cell.length_a   1.000
_cell.length_b   1.000
_cell.length_c   1.000
_cell.angle_alpha   90.00
_cell.angle_beta   90.00
_cell.angle_gamma   90.00
#
_symmetry.space_group_name_H-M   'P 1'
#
loop_
_entity.id
_entity.type
_entity.pdbx_description
1 polymer ?
#
loop_
_entity_poly.entity_id
_entity_poly.type
_entity_poly.pdbx_seq_one_letter_code
_entity_poly.pdbx_strand_id
1 'polypeptide(L)'
;MPVYTSHPADYDPRKLAQRIREERQRRGLTLQDLARRSSISTARLSQIENEHHMLDMRQAVAIAESLGVPLDVFLPADIVLPYQVTRHDDAQTGAPRELFVLGDSDGEREAVPNLYWPLADGFVGRHLEPLRGRILPSDSPRFCYHHESEFVFVLKGSVEFSMRTPQGLRRETLLRGDCVYFRSSVPHALRSLEAEPADTLHVLSGLTPMTMGRDRRAPRAPAYVDGDGDPSGALGRQLALHRQAWGWTVKEVARIAGLKEWQIEQIERGRRSVPLGVMVKLARAFGLPVRELVRNIRGDGPWYRIQRSAEIPTLRARKRREATDRPEAPTPNSFHSLAGGYPTRHMHPYLIKVRNMNDETLTPHEHHGEEFLHVLEGQLEVTTYAEEQEVREVLQPGDSVYLDSSVPHFVRGETRNPLSETSALVLDVFWCPLGESYLFEE
;
A
#
# COMPACT_ATOMS: atom_id res chain seq x y z
N MET A 1 -15.26 -24.64 -3.72
CA MET A 1 -14.48 -23.89 -4.72
C MET A 1 -15.44 -23.28 -5.74
N PRO A 2 -15.69 -21.99 -5.72
CA PRO A 2 -16.20 -21.34 -6.90
C PRO A 2 -14.99 -20.94 -7.76
N VAL A 3 -14.78 -21.68 -8.83
CA VAL A 3 -13.85 -21.30 -9.89
C VAL A 3 -14.53 -20.15 -10.64
N TYR A 4 -14.16 -18.91 -10.34
CA TYR A 4 -14.52 -17.79 -11.18
C TYR A 4 -13.67 -17.84 -12.45
N THR A 5 -14.14 -18.56 -13.44
CA THR A 5 -13.69 -18.43 -14.81
C THR A 5 -14.53 -17.33 -15.46
N SER A 6 -14.20 -16.06 -15.19
CA SER A 6 -14.70 -14.99 -16.06
C SER A 6 -13.96 -15.07 -17.38
N HIS A 7 -14.66 -15.46 -18.42
CA HIS A 7 -14.18 -15.41 -19.79
C HIS A 7 -14.01 -13.95 -20.22
N PRO A 8 -12.99 -13.59 -21.03
CA PRO A 8 -12.85 -12.26 -21.64
C PRO A 8 -14.04 -11.79 -22.47
N ALA A 9 -15.08 -12.66 -22.61
CA ALA A 9 -16.30 -12.39 -23.34
C ALA A 9 -17.33 -11.51 -22.60
N ASP A 10 -17.15 -11.24 -21.29
CA ASP A 10 -18.17 -10.58 -20.46
C ASP A 10 -17.95 -9.07 -20.28
N TYR A 11 -17.03 -8.46 -21.05
CA TYR A 11 -16.91 -7.00 -21.10
C TYR A 11 -18.17 -6.41 -21.74
N ASP A 12 -19.09 -5.89 -20.93
CA ASP A 12 -20.25 -5.14 -21.39
C ASP A 12 -19.94 -3.62 -21.40
N PRO A 13 -19.70 -3.01 -22.55
CA PRO A 13 -19.42 -1.57 -22.64
C PRO A 13 -20.59 -0.69 -22.13
N ARG A 14 -21.79 -1.25 -21.98
CA ARG A 14 -22.96 -0.55 -21.45
C ARG A 14 -22.80 -0.23 -19.98
N LYS A 15 -22.28 -1.17 -19.22
CA LYS A 15 -22.00 -0.97 -17.79
C LYS A 15 -20.98 0.14 -17.56
N LEU A 16 -19.97 0.25 -18.41
CA LEU A 16 -18.97 1.30 -18.35
C LEU A 16 -19.57 2.70 -18.64
N ALA A 17 -20.36 2.82 -19.70
CA ALA A 17 -21.05 4.05 -20.07
C ALA A 17 -21.99 4.53 -18.94
N GLN A 18 -22.73 3.59 -18.35
CA GLN A 18 -23.63 3.85 -17.25
C GLN A 18 -22.87 4.35 -16.00
N ARG A 19 -21.77 3.70 -15.61
CA ARG A 19 -20.93 4.14 -14.47
C ARG A 19 -20.37 5.54 -14.65
N ILE A 20 -19.88 5.87 -15.83
CA ILE A 20 -19.40 7.22 -16.14
C ILE A 20 -20.52 8.25 -15.93
N ARG A 21 -21.72 7.95 -16.44
CA ARG A 21 -22.89 8.81 -16.29
C ARG A 21 -23.31 8.99 -14.84
N GLU A 22 -23.39 7.90 -14.09
CA GLU A 22 -23.75 7.91 -12.67
C GLU A 22 -22.73 8.71 -11.86
N GLU A 23 -21.44 8.51 -12.09
CA GLU A 23 -20.38 9.20 -11.38
C GLU A 23 -20.35 10.71 -11.67
N ARG A 24 -20.60 11.08 -12.92
CA ARG A 24 -20.79 12.48 -13.29
C ARG A 24 -22.00 13.11 -12.59
N GLN A 25 -23.15 12.40 -12.58
CA GLN A 25 -24.38 12.87 -11.95
C GLN A 25 -24.26 12.98 -10.43
N ARG A 26 -23.62 12.01 -9.79
CA ARG A 26 -23.33 12.02 -8.34
C ARG A 26 -22.55 13.27 -7.93
N ARG A 27 -21.69 13.78 -8.80
CA ARG A 27 -20.94 15.04 -8.60
C ARG A 27 -21.67 16.29 -9.07
N GLY A 28 -22.91 16.18 -9.51
CA GLY A 28 -23.69 17.31 -9.98
C GLY A 28 -23.15 17.98 -11.25
N LEU A 29 -22.31 17.27 -12.03
CA LEU A 29 -21.69 17.82 -13.24
C LEU A 29 -22.59 17.64 -14.45
N THR A 30 -22.69 18.71 -15.27
CA THR A 30 -23.28 18.61 -16.61
C THR A 30 -22.29 17.96 -17.58
N LEU A 31 -22.78 17.50 -18.75
CA LEU A 31 -21.92 17.04 -19.84
C LEU A 31 -20.94 18.14 -20.32
N GLN A 32 -21.37 19.40 -20.26
CA GLN A 32 -20.53 20.55 -20.63
C GLN A 32 -19.41 20.75 -19.59
N ASP A 33 -19.69 20.54 -18.30
CA ASP A 33 -18.67 20.64 -17.25
C ASP A 33 -17.61 19.55 -17.41
N LEU A 34 -18.05 18.31 -17.63
CA LEU A 34 -17.13 17.20 -17.88
C LEU A 34 -16.31 17.41 -19.16
N ALA A 35 -16.93 17.93 -20.23
CA ALA A 35 -16.25 18.25 -21.48
C ALA A 35 -15.11 19.27 -21.30
N ARG A 36 -15.37 20.33 -20.51
CA ARG A 36 -14.34 21.34 -20.18
C ARG A 36 -13.19 20.77 -19.38
N ARG A 37 -13.46 19.84 -18.46
CA ARG A 37 -12.44 19.24 -17.59
C ARG A 37 -11.61 18.18 -18.32
N SER A 38 -12.25 17.34 -19.12
CA SER A 38 -11.62 16.21 -19.79
C SER A 38 -10.99 16.54 -21.14
N SER A 39 -11.26 17.75 -21.68
CA SER A 39 -10.91 18.13 -23.06
C SER A 39 -11.54 17.21 -24.13
N ILE A 40 -12.64 16.54 -23.78
CA ILE A 40 -13.45 15.72 -24.72
C ILE A 40 -14.70 16.51 -25.07
N SER A 41 -15.08 16.54 -26.35
CA SER A 41 -16.26 17.29 -26.75
C SER A 41 -17.54 16.77 -26.10
N THR A 42 -18.50 17.66 -25.82
CA THR A 42 -19.82 17.32 -25.26
C THR A 42 -20.54 16.27 -26.10
N ALA A 43 -20.46 16.39 -27.44
CA ALA A 43 -21.04 15.43 -28.35
C ALA A 43 -20.42 14.04 -28.21
N ARG A 44 -19.09 13.97 -28.01
CA ARG A 44 -18.37 12.73 -27.81
C ARG A 44 -18.71 12.08 -26.46
N LEU A 45 -18.78 12.88 -25.40
CA LEU A 45 -19.19 12.39 -24.05
C LEU A 45 -20.64 11.88 -24.11
N SER A 46 -21.54 12.56 -24.79
CA SER A 46 -22.90 12.08 -24.98
C SER A 46 -22.96 10.76 -25.75
N GLN A 47 -22.13 10.58 -26.78
CA GLN A 47 -22.02 9.30 -27.49
C GLN A 47 -21.47 8.18 -26.59
N ILE A 48 -20.51 8.48 -25.73
CA ILE A 48 -19.96 7.52 -24.77
C ILE A 48 -21.04 7.13 -23.77
N GLU A 49 -21.70 8.07 -23.11
CA GLU A 49 -22.74 7.80 -22.10
C GLU A 49 -24.01 7.14 -22.66
N ASN A 50 -24.24 7.25 -23.97
CA ASN A 50 -25.36 6.60 -24.66
C ASN A 50 -24.91 5.39 -25.49
N GLU A 51 -23.74 4.84 -25.22
CA GLU A 51 -23.26 3.58 -25.82
C GLU A 51 -23.03 3.60 -27.35
N HIS A 52 -23.04 4.78 -27.95
CA HIS A 52 -22.87 4.91 -29.40
C HIS A 52 -21.40 4.98 -29.82
N HIS A 53 -20.48 4.89 -28.83
CA HIS A 53 -19.07 4.95 -29.12
C HIS A 53 -18.23 4.20 -28.03
N MET A 54 -17.29 3.40 -28.50
CA MET A 54 -16.33 2.73 -27.60
C MET A 54 -15.37 3.75 -27.02
N LEU A 55 -15.17 3.67 -25.72
CA LEU A 55 -14.22 4.48 -24.97
C LEU A 55 -12.80 3.93 -25.19
N ASP A 56 -11.88 4.78 -25.64
CA ASP A 56 -10.47 4.41 -25.64
C ASP A 56 -9.80 4.72 -24.28
N MET A 57 -8.63 4.12 -24.04
CA MET A 57 -7.92 4.25 -22.77
C MET A 57 -7.58 5.71 -22.43
N ARG A 58 -7.23 6.55 -23.42
CA ARG A 58 -6.92 7.98 -23.18
C ARG A 58 -8.15 8.75 -22.72
N GLN A 59 -9.28 8.46 -23.32
CA GLN A 59 -10.57 9.06 -22.96
C GLN A 59 -11.00 8.59 -21.58
N ALA A 60 -10.83 7.29 -21.25
CA ALA A 60 -11.14 6.74 -19.93
C ALA A 60 -10.31 7.42 -18.83
N VAL A 61 -9.01 7.55 -19.03
CA VAL A 61 -8.12 8.25 -18.10
C VAL A 61 -8.53 9.72 -17.94
N ALA A 62 -8.76 10.43 -19.05
CA ALA A 62 -9.15 11.85 -19.00
C ALA A 62 -10.50 12.07 -18.27
N ILE A 63 -11.45 11.16 -18.43
CA ILE A 63 -12.74 11.20 -17.74
C ILE A 63 -12.53 10.91 -16.25
N ALA A 64 -11.78 9.87 -15.89
CA ALA A 64 -11.48 9.51 -14.52
C ALA A 64 -10.80 10.66 -13.76
N GLU A 65 -9.75 11.24 -14.33
CA GLU A 65 -9.05 12.41 -13.76
C GLU A 65 -10.01 13.62 -13.60
N SER A 66 -10.88 13.85 -14.59
CA SER A 66 -11.83 14.96 -14.57
C SER A 66 -12.92 14.81 -13.51
N LEU A 67 -13.27 13.59 -13.20
CA LEU A 67 -14.22 13.22 -12.15
C LEU A 67 -13.53 13.06 -10.79
N GLY A 68 -12.20 13.01 -10.74
CA GLY A 68 -11.45 12.80 -9.52
C GLY A 68 -11.63 11.39 -8.94
N VAL A 69 -11.79 10.39 -9.84
CA VAL A 69 -11.90 8.97 -9.46
C VAL A 69 -10.74 8.17 -10.04
N PRO A 70 -10.35 7.07 -9.39
CA PRO A 70 -9.49 6.07 -10.01
C PRO A 70 -10.14 5.48 -11.28
N LEU A 71 -9.32 5.08 -12.24
CA LEU A 71 -9.80 4.53 -13.52
C LEU A 71 -10.58 3.22 -13.35
N ASP A 72 -10.24 2.43 -12.34
CA ASP A 72 -10.86 1.16 -11.99
C ASP A 72 -12.35 1.28 -11.62
N VAL A 73 -12.78 2.44 -11.12
CA VAL A 73 -14.22 2.74 -10.89
C VAL A 73 -15.06 2.50 -12.15
N PHE A 74 -14.47 2.65 -13.34
CA PHE A 74 -15.15 2.43 -14.60
C PHE A 74 -15.00 1.02 -15.15
N LEU A 75 -14.10 0.22 -14.60
CA LEU A 75 -13.91 -1.15 -15.03
C LEU A 75 -15.04 -2.05 -14.51
N PRO A 76 -15.39 -3.13 -15.23
CA PRO A 76 -16.34 -4.10 -14.72
C PRO A 76 -15.91 -4.67 -13.37
N ALA A 77 -16.84 -4.82 -12.43
CA ALA A 77 -16.57 -5.39 -11.11
C ALA A 77 -16.06 -6.85 -11.18
N ASP A 78 -16.38 -7.54 -12.24
CA ASP A 78 -15.96 -8.90 -12.57
C ASP A 78 -14.44 -9.03 -12.86
N ILE A 79 -13.73 -7.90 -13.08
CA ILE A 79 -12.27 -7.86 -13.26
C ILE A 79 -11.56 -7.53 -11.94
N VAL A 80 -12.23 -6.84 -11.03
CA VAL A 80 -11.71 -6.51 -9.71
C VAL A 80 -12.48 -7.32 -8.70
N LEU A 81 -11.86 -8.37 -8.16
CA LEU A 81 -12.41 -9.06 -7.00
C LEU A 81 -12.49 -8.05 -5.86
N PRO A 82 -13.68 -7.81 -5.26
CA PRO A 82 -13.80 -6.86 -4.15
C PRO A 82 -13.02 -7.33 -2.92
N TYR A 83 -12.66 -8.61 -2.87
CA TYR A 83 -11.82 -9.18 -1.85
C TYR A 83 -11.10 -10.44 -2.37
N GLN A 84 -10.01 -10.80 -1.71
CA GLN A 84 -9.30 -12.06 -1.90
C GLN A 84 -8.98 -12.67 -0.54
N VAL A 85 -9.41 -13.91 -0.32
CA VAL A 85 -9.03 -14.71 0.85
C VAL A 85 -7.83 -15.56 0.49
N THR A 86 -6.82 -15.56 1.36
CA THR A 86 -5.67 -16.46 1.29
C THR A 86 -5.67 -17.30 2.56
N ARG A 87 -5.88 -18.60 2.41
CA ARG A 87 -5.88 -19.55 3.54
C ARG A 87 -4.45 -19.86 3.96
N HIS A 88 -4.27 -20.10 5.24
CA HIS A 88 -2.96 -20.39 5.83
C HIS A 88 -2.23 -21.54 5.10
N ASP A 89 -2.93 -22.60 4.81
CA ASP A 89 -2.37 -23.77 4.13
C ASP A 89 -1.99 -23.47 2.67
N ASP A 90 -2.82 -22.69 1.97
CA ASP A 90 -2.56 -22.28 0.59
C ASP A 90 -1.32 -21.37 0.49
N ALA A 91 -1.14 -20.48 1.48
CA ALA A 91 0.01 -19.59 1.54
C ALA A 91 1.35 -20.35 1.70
N GLN A 92 1.33 -21.57 2.20
CA GLN A 92 2.54 -22.39 2.41
C GLN A 92 2.85 -23.33 1.24
N THR A 93 1.87 -23.61 0.38
CA THR A 93 2.01 -24.58 -0.73
C THR A 93 2.51 -23.94 -2.01
N GLY A 94 2.37 -22.63 -2.16
CA GLY A 94 2.91 -21.88 -3.30
C GLY A 94 4.43 -21.84 -3.33
N ALA A 95 5.01 -21.67 -4.52
CA ALA A 95 6.44 -21.40 -4.63
C ALA A 95 6.77 -20.03 -4.00
N PRO A 96 7.77 -19.96 -3.10
CA PRO A 96 8.17 -18.68 -2.54
C PRO A 96 8.72 -17.77 -3.63
N ARG A 97 8.50 -16.49 -3.50
CA ARG A 97 9.17 -15.48 -4.31
C ARG A 97 10.56 -15.24 -3.76
N GLU A 98 11.55 -15.28 -4.64
CA GLU A 98 12.89 -14.80 -4.32
C GLU A 98 12.90 -13.28 -4.46
N LEU A 99 13.22 -12.57 -3.38
CA LEU A 99 13.54 -11.16 -3.46
C LEU A 99 15.00 -11.05 -3.89
N PHE A 100 15.22 -10.43 -5.03
CA PHE A 100 16.54 -10.11 -5.51
C PHE A 100 16.98 -8.75 -4.99
N VAL A 101 18.13 -8.71 -4.36
CA VAL A 101 18.80 -7.47 -3.97
C VAL A 101 19.99 -7.24 -4.86
N LEU A 102 20.34 -5.97 -5.00
CA LEU A 102 21.60 -5.58 -5.60
C LEU A 102 22.69 -5.78 -4.57
N GLY A 103 23.61 -6.67 -4.89
CA GLY A 103 24.83 -6.85 -4.12
C GLY A 103 25.69 -5.59 -4.12
N ASP A 104 26.47 -5.42 -3.04
CA ASP A 104 27.44 -4.32 -2.88
C ASP A 104 28.61 -4.41 -3.89
N SER A 105 28.74 -5.51 -4.66
CA SER A 105 29.82 -5.76 -5.61
C SER A 105 29.30 -5.99 -7.03
N ASP A 106 29.77 -5.16 -7.94
CA ASP A 106 29.77 -5.30 -9.41
C ASP A 106 28.45 -5.59 -10.15
N GLY A 107 27.30 -5.35 -9.56
CA GLY A 107 26.02 -5.41 -10.27
C GLY A 107 25.48 -6.83 -10.45
N GLU A 108 26.02 -7.83 -9.78
CA GLU A 108 25.45 -9.16 -9.72
C GLU A 108 24.21 -9.17 -8.82
N ARG A 109 23.13 -9.77 -9.32
CA ARG A 109 21.92 -10.02 -8.53
C ARG A 109 22.20 -11.16 -7.57
N GLU A 110 22.24 -10.86 -6.29
CA GLU A 110 22.29 -11.88 -5.26
C GLU A 110 20.91 -12.10 -4.66
N ALA A 111 20.46 -13.35 -4.58
CA ALA A 111 19.22 -13.69 -3.92
C ALA A 111 19.31 -13.39 -2.41
N VAL A 112 18.29 -12.76 -1.84
CA VAL A 112 18.12 -12.72 -0.39
C VAL A 112 17.77 -14.12 0.06
N PRO A 113 18.44 -14.68 1.06
CA PRO A 113 18.18 -16.05 1.50
C PRO A 113 16.78 -16.24 2.08
N ASN A 114 16.10 -15.16 2.47
CA ASN A 114 14.75 -15.20 3.04
C ASN A 114 13.71 -15.57 1.98
N LEU A 115 12.68 -16.28 2.41
CA LEU A 115 11.61 -16.77 1.55
C LEU A 115 10.33 -15.96 1.78
N TYR A 116 9.63 -15.60 0.71
CA TYR A 116 8.44 -14.77 0.78
C TYR A 116 7.30 -15.35 -0.04
N TRP A 117 6.11 -15.43 0.55
CA TRP A 117 4.88 -15.88 -0.10
C TRP A 117 3.88 -14.73 -0.15
N PRO A 118 3.40 -14.36 -1.33
CA PRO A 118 2.39 -13.31 -1.47
C PRO A 118 1.03 -13.77 -0.91
N LEU A 119 0.33 -12.83 -0.29
CA LEU A 119 -0.96 -13.08 0.35
C LEU A 119 -2.15 -12.41 -0.38
N ALA A 120 -1.88 -11.73 -1.50
CA ALA A 120 -2.91 -11.05 -2.30
C ALA A 120 -2.61 -11.09 -3.80
N ASP A 121 -1.99 -12.15 -4.32
CA ASP A 121 -1.53 -12.24 -5.72
C ASP A 121 -2.65 -12.15 -6.77
N GLY A 122 -3.85 -12.62 -6.42
CA GLY A 122 -5.02 -12.56 -7.30
C GLY A 122 -5.73 -11.20 -7.30
N PHE A 123 -5.38 -10.28 -6.38
CA PHE A 123 -6.02 -8.97 -6.31
C PHE A 123 -5.32 -7.99 -7.25
N VAL A 124 -6.02 -7.59 -8.32
CA VAL A 124 -5.47 -6.72 -9.36
C VAL A 124 -5.59 -5.25 -8.93
N GLY A 125 -4.54 -4.47 -9.17
CA GLY A 125 -4.55 -3.02 -8.90
C GLY A 125 -4.29 -2.64 -7.45
N ARG A 126 -3.89 -3.59 -6.59
CA ARG A 126 -3.60 -3.35 -5.17
C ARG A 126 -2.48 -2.33 -4.95
N HIS A 127 -2.62 -1.56 -3.89
CA HIS A 127 -1.62 -0.59 -3.42
C HIS A 127 -0.77 -1.13 -2.27
N LEU A 128 -1.23 -2.21 -1.63
CA LEU A 128 -0.49 -2.94 -0.61
C LEU A 128 -0.01 -4.28 -1.18
N GLU A 129 1.22 -4.65 -0.87
CA GLU A 129 1.79 -5.96 -1.19
C GLU A 129 2.05 -6.71 0.11
N PRO A 130 1.07 -7.48 0.60
CA PRO A 130 1.26 -8.30 1.78
C PRO A 130 1.98 -9.60 1.43
N LEU A 131 3.01 -9.92 2.23
CA LEU A 131 3.84 -11.11 2.07
C LEU A 131 3.99 -11.81 3.42
N ARG A 132 3.92 -13.12 3.44
CA ARG A 132 4.43 -13.93 4.53
C ARG A 132 5.93 -14.16 4.31
N GLY A 133 6.75 -13.82 5.29
CA GLY A 133 8.19 -14.01 5.26
C GLY A 133 8.63 -15.16 6.16
N ARG A 134 9.57 -15.98 5.67
CA ARG A 134 10.37 -16.91 6.48
C ARG A 134 11.80 -16.39 6.47
N ILE A 135 12.21 -15.86 7.61
CA ILE A 135 13.50 -15.20 7.80
C ILE A 135 14.50 -16.24 8.30
N LEU A 136 15.52 -16.48 7.51
CA LEU A 136 16.52 -17.49 7.80
C LEU A 136 17.61 -16.95 8.73
N PRO A 137 18.27 -17.82 9.53
CA PRO A 137 19.46 -17.46 10.26
C PRO A 137 20.62 -17.15 9.29
N SER A 138 21.42 -16.15 9.61
CA SER A 138 22.58 -15.77 8.80
C SER A 138 23.62 -15.05 9.67
N ASP A 139 24.88 -15.40 9.52
CA ASP A 139 26.00 -14.69 10.16
C ASP A 139 26.32 -13.37 9.44
N SER A 140 25.94 -13.26 8.16
CA SER A 140 26.15 -12.07 7.31
C SER A 140 24.87 -11.71 6.60
N PRO A 141 23.96 -10.96 7.26
CA PRO A 141 22.71 -10.56 6.66
C PRO A 141 22.97 -9.65 5.45
N ARG A 142 22.32 -9.93 4.34
CA ARG A 142 22.40 -9.13 3.13
C ARG A 142 21.46 -7.94 3.23
N PHE A 143 22.00 -6.76 2.93
CA PHE A 143 21.23 -5.52 2.91
C PHE A 143 20.53 -5.36 1.57
N CYS A 144 19.24 -5.11 1.63
CA CYS A 144 18.41 -4.76 0.49
C CYS A 144 17.88 -3.34 0.63
N TYR A 145 17.44 -2.76 -0.48
CA TYR A 145 16.67 -1.52 -0.48
C TYR A 145 15.70 -1.53 -1.67
N HIS A 146 14.57 -0.86 -1.51
CA HIS A 146 13.55 -0.67 -2.54
C HIS A 146 12.78 0.62 -2.26
N HIS A 147 11.84 1.03 -3.13
CA HIS A 147 11.25 2.37 -3.04
C HIS A 147 9.99 2.48 -2.19
N GLU A 148 9.50 1.37 -1.70
CA GLU A 148 8.27 1.29 -0.92
C GLU A 148 8.50 1.73 0.54
N SER A 149 7.42 1.94 1.28
CA SER A 149 7.43 1.84 2.74
C SER A 149 7.12 0.41 3.13
N GLU A 150 7.74 -0.08 4.18
CA GLU A 150 7.55 -1.45 4.64
C GLU A 150 7.15 -1.47 6.11
N PHE A 151 6.20 -2.34 6.39
CA PHE A 151 5.79 -2.73 7.72
C PHE A 151 6.10 -4.21 7.91
N VAL A 152 6.79 -4.56 8.99
CA VAL A 152 7.13 -5.94 9.35
C VAL A 152 6.57 -6.24 10.73
N PHE A 153 5.86 -7.36 10.87
CA PHE A 153 5.33 -7.89 12.12
C PHE A 153 5.89 -9.29 12.36
N VAL A 154 6.40 -9.57 13.56
CA VAL A 154 6.99 -10.87 13.91
C VAL A 154 5.89 -11.81 14.40
N LEU A 155 5.60 -12.86 13.65
CA LEU A 155 4.59 -13.87 13.97
C LEU A 155 5.16 -14.96 14.89
N LYS A 156 6.41 -15.37 14.65
CA LYS A 156 7.09 -16.44 15.42
C LYS A 156 8.60 -16.24 15.42
N GLY A 157 9.26 -16.61 16.53
CA GLY A 157 10.71 -16.51 16.68
C GLY A 157 11.17 -15.09 17.03
N SER A 158 12.44 -14.83 16.80
CA SER A 158 13.08 -13.53 17.01
C SER A 158 13.91 -13.12 15.80
N VAL A 159 13.88 -11.82 15.47
CA VAL A 159 14.50 -11.26 14.26
C VAL A 159 15.41 -10.10 14.64
N GLU A 160 16.62 -10.07 14.09
CA GLU A 160 17.41 -8.85 14.06
C GLU A 160 17.01 -8.03 12.82
N PHE A 161 16.53 -6.83 13.03
CA PHE A 161 16.36 -5.80 12.03
C PHE A 161 17.60 -4.91 12.03
N SER A 162 18.25 -4.79 10.90
CA SER A 162 19.43 -3.96 10.71
C SER A 162 19.18 -2.90 9.63
N MET A 163 19.61 -1.65 9.87
CA MET A 163 19.48 -0.56 8.91
C MET A 163 20.75 0.30 8.86
N ARG A 164 21.26 0.57 7.66
CA ARG A 164 22.39 1.47 7.44
C ARG A 164 21.90 2.90 7.31
N THR A 165 21.89 3.62 8.44
CA THR A 165 21.53 5.03 8.45
C THR A 165 22.80 5.90 8.26
N PRO A 166 22.66 7.22 7.97
CA PRO A 166 23.81 8.13 7.91
C PRO A 166 24.60 8.18 9.22
N GLN A 167 23.92 7.95 10.36
CA GLN A 167 24.55 7.92 11.68
C GLN A 167 25.18 6.56 12.01
N GLY A 168 25.27 5.67 11.01
CA GLY A 168 25.85 4.34 11.14
C GLY A 168 24.83 3.20 11.12
N LEU A 169 25.34 2.01 11.32
CA LEU A 169 24.53 0.80 11.37
C LEU A 169 23.70 0.75 12.68
N ARG A 170 22.39 0.66 12.51
CA ARG A 170 21.44 0.42 13.61
C ARG A 170 21.01 -1.04 13.59
N ARG A 171 20.93 -1.65 14.77
CA ARG A 171 20.43 -3.01 14.95
C ARG A 171 19.41 -3.03 16.07
N GLU A 172 18.30 -3.71 15.81
CA GLU A 172 17.20 -3.85 16.75
C GLU A 172 16.77 -5.31 16.78
N THR A 173 16.56 -5.84 17.98
CA THR A 173 15.95 -7.16 18.15
C THR A 173 14.44 -7.02 18.21
N LEU A 174 13.73 -7.74 17.37
CA LEU A 174 12.28 -7.83 17.36
C LEU A 174 11.87 -9.23 17.82
N LEU A 175 11.01 -9.30 18.81
CA LEU A 175 10.44 -10.53 19.34
C LEU A 175 9.04 -10.77 18.78
N ARG A 176 8.48 -11.95 18.98
CA ARG A 176 7.09 -12.25 18.61
C ARG A 176 6.13 -11.16 19.09
N GLY A 177 5.32 -10.65 18.17
CA GLY A 177 4.36 -9.56 18.39
C GLY A 177 4.95 -8.15 18.30
N ASP A 178 6.28 -8.00 18.22
CA ASP A 178 6.89 -6.72 17.89
C ASP A 178 6.74 -6.43 16.42
N CYS A 179 6.75 -5.14 16.07
CA CYS A 179 6.73 -4.73 14.67
C CYS A 179 7.64 -3.53 14.42
N VAL A 180 8.00 -3.33 13.15
CA VAL A 180 8.76 -2.19 12.68
C VAL A 180 8.13 -1.62 11.42
N TYR A 181 8.01 -0.30 11.35
CA TYR A 181 7.63 0.46 10.16
C TYR A 181 8.82 1.30 9.73
N PHE A 182 9.18 1.24 8.46
CA PHE A 182 10.34 1.96 7.94
C PHE A 182 10.23 2.26 6.44
N ARG A 183 11.17 3.06 5.96
CA ARG A 183 11.35 3.34 4.54
C ARG A 183 12.39 2.40 3.97
N SER A 184 11.97 1.59 3.04
CA SER A 184 12.81 0.58 2.42
C SER A 184 13.84 1.15 1.42
N SER A 185 13.77 2.45 1.13
CA SER A 185 14.81 3.15 0.36
C SER A 185 16.14 3.32 1.12
N VAL A 186 16.16 2.99 2.41
CA VAL A 186 17.38 2.92 3.21
C VAL A 186 17.81 1.46 3.29
N PRO A 187 19.11 1.14 3.05
CA PRO A 187 19.58 -0.23 3.10
C PRO A 187 19.27 -0.89 4.44
N HIS A 188 18.56 -2.01 4.38
CA HIS A 188 18.08 -2.75 5.55
C HIS A 188 18.24 -4.26 5.35
N ALA A 189 18.23 -5.00 6.44
CA ALA A 189 18.36 -6.45 6.45
C ALA A 189 17.60 -7.06 7.62
N LEU A 190 17.11 -8.28 7.43
CA LEU A 190 16.48 -9.11 8.43
C LEU A 190 17.18 -10.46 8.50
N ARG A 191 17.43 -10.96 9.72
CA ARG A 191 17.90 -12.32 9.97
C ARG A 191 17.23 -12.91 11.20
N SER A 192 17.02 -14.22 11.21
CA SER A 192 16.63 -14.90 12.44
C SER A 192 17.78 -14.89 13.44
N LEU A 193 17.46 -14.67 14.70
CA LEU A 193 18.43 -14.77 15.81
C LEU A 193 18.52 -16.18 16.39
N GLU A 194 17.61 -17.05 15.99
CA GLU A 194 17.54 -18.44 16.39
C GLU A 194 18.09 -19.35 15.29
N ALA A 195 18.43 -20.60 15.62
CA ALA A 195 18.84 -21.60 14.63
C ALA A 195 17.70 -21.95 13.66
N GLU A 196 16.47 -21.84 14.13
CA GLU A 196 15.27 -22.02 13.33
C GLU A 196 14.87 -20.71 12.63
N PRO A 197 14.23 -20.79 11.46
CA PRO A 197 13.68 -19.62 10.79
C PRO A 197 12.60 -18.92 11.63
N ALA A 198 12.58 -17.59 11.57
CA ALA A 198 11.49 -16.80 12.13
C ALA A 198 10.40 -16.58 11.07
N ASP A 199 9.13 -16.59 11.48
CA ASP A 199 8.00 -16.24 10.61
C ASP A 199 7.61 -14.77 10.84
N THR A 200 7.41 -14.05 9.74
CA THR A 200 7.06 -12.63 9.73
C THR A 200 5.92 -12.36 8.75
N LEU A 201 5.24 -11.25 8.97
CA LEU A 201 4.33 -10.68 7.99
C LEU A 201 4.90 -9.35 7.54
N HIS A 202 5.01 -9.17 6.22
CA HIS A 202 5.45 -7.95 5.58
C HIS A 202 4.29 -7.32 4.84
N VAL A 203 4.16 -6.01 4.92
CA VAL A 203 3.27 -5.26 4.03
C VAL A 203 4.07 -4.11 3.44
N LEU A 204 4.14 -4.08 2.12
CA LEU A 204 4.82 -3.03 1.38
C LEU A 204 3.77 -2.09 0.77
N SER A 205 4.04 -0.80 0.78
CA SER A 205 3.17 0.20 0.16
C SER A 205 3.98 1.19 -0.64
N GLY A 206 3.70 1.27 -1.93
CA GLY A 206 4.33 2.18 -2.88
C GLY A 206 3.35 2.63 -3.94
N LEU A 207 3.75 3.61 -4.74
CA LEU A 207 2.94 4.14 -5.84
C LEU A 207 3.05 3.31 -7.12
N THR A 208 3.93 2.34 -7.15
CA THR A 208 4.12 1.43 -8.26
C THR A 208 3.92 0.01 -7.77
N PRO A 209 3.02 -0.76 -8.39
CA PRO A 209 3.02 -2.20 -8.18
C PRO A 209 4.44 -2.71 -8.38
N MET A 210 4.95 -3.50 -7.44
CA MET A 210 6.20 -4.22 -7.68
C MET A 210 5.98 -5.09 -8.92
N THR A 211 6.26 -4.52 -10.09
CA THR A 211 6.47 -5.33 -11.28
C THR A 211 7.78 -6.07 -11.03
N MET A 212 7.67 -7.22 -10.37
CA MET A 212 8.73 -8.25 -10.39
C MET A 212 8.84 -8.78 -11.82
N GLY A 213 9.08 -7.86 -12.75
CA GLY A 213 9.33 -8.14 -14.15
C GLY A 213 10.77 -8.58 -14.29
N ARG A 214 10.96 -9.73 -14.93
CA ARG A 214 12.21 -10.41 -15.22
C ARG A 214 13.28 -9.59 -15.97
N ASP A 215 13.08 -8.26 -16.21
CA ASP A 215 13.95 -7.57 -17.17
C ASP A 215 14.12 -6.07 -16.92
N ARG A 216 14.60 -5.70 -15.73
CA ARG A 216 15.23 -4.39 -15.56
C ARG A 216 16.51 -4.52 -14.77
N ARG A 217 17.61 -3.99 -15.33
CA ARG A 217 18.86 -3.81 -14.60
C ARG A 217 18.56 -3.06 -13.33
N ALA A 218 18.68 -3.75 -12.21
CA ALA A 218 18.47 -3.16 -10.92
C ALA A 218 19.47 -2.00 -10.72
N PRO A 219 19.03 -0.86 -10.15
CA PRO A 219 19.91 0.28 -9.92
C PRO A 219 20.96 -0.04 -8.84
N ARG A 220 22.15 0.55 -8.96
CA ARG A 220 23.16 0.51 -7.88
C ARG A 220 22.59 1.16 -6.63
N ALA A 221 22.90 0.57 -5.47
CA ALA A 221 22.57 1.19 -4.19
C ALA A 221 23.13 2.62 -4.14
N PRO A 222 22.26 3.64 -3.96
CA PRO A 222 22.80 4.96 -3.81
C PRO A 222 23.57 5.03 -2.50
N ALA A 223 24.81 5.48 -2.54
CA ALA A 223 25.50 5.90 -1.34
C ALA A 223 24.68 7.06 -0.74
N TYR A 224 24.11 6.84 0.43
CA TYR A 224 23.43 7.89 1.15
C TYR A 224 24.43 8.96 1.51
N VAL A 225 24.21 10.20 1.08
CA VAL A 225 25.07 11.34 1.38
C VAL A 225 24.39 12.18 2.44
N ASP A 226 25.07 12.39 3.57
CA ASP A 226 24.62 13.27 4.64
C ASP A 226 24.30 14.67 4.10
N GLY A 227 23.19 15.23 4.58
CA GLY A 227 22.85 16.61 4.31
C GLY A 227 23.80 17.54 5.06
N ASP A 228 24.60 18.26 4.32
CA ASP A 228 25.51 19.33 4.81
C ASP A 228 24.79 20.62 5.19
N GLY A 229 23.49 20.53 5.49
CA GLY A 229 22.65 21.69 5.84
C GLY A 229 22.16 22.52 4.64
N ASP A 230 22.56 22.18 3.41
CA ASP A 230 22.02 22.80 2.19
C ASP A 230 20.79 22.07 1.64
N PRO A 231 19.58 22.66 1.76
CA PRO A 231 18.36 22.03 1.25
C PRO A 231 18.36 21.77 -0.26
N SER A 232 19.04 22.61 -1.04
CA SER A 232 19.11 22.45 -2.49
C SER A 232 20.00 21.28 -2.87
N GLY A 233 21.12 21.10 -2.19
CA GLY A 233 22.01 19.97 -2.36
C GLY A 233 21.36 18.66 -1.92
N ALA A 234 20.65 18.67 -0.79
CA ALA A 234 19.91 17.50 -0.31
C ALA A 234 18.83 17.05 -1.31
N LEU A 235 18.04 18.00 -1.85
CA LEU A 235 17.04 17.70 -2.88
C LEU A 235 17.69 17.19 -4.17
N GLY A 236 18.77 17.79 -4.60
CA GLY A 236 19.50 17.36 -5.80
C GLY A 236 20.01 15.93 -5.68
N ARG A 237 20.62 15.58 -4.55
CA ARG A 237 21.05 14.23 -4.25
C ARG A 237 19.87 13.24 -4.26
N GLN A 238 18.75 13.61 -3.63
CA GLN A 238 17.55 12.79 -3.61
C GLN A 238 17.02 12.51 -5.02
N LEU A 239 17.00 13.50 -5.89
CA LEU A 239 16.59 13.34 -7.29
C LEU A 239 17.55 12.44 -8.07
N ALA A 240 18.87 12.60 -7.89
CA ALA A 240 19.86 11.74 -8.49
C ALA A 240 19.69 10.27 -8.07
N LEU A 241 19.40 10.06 -6.77
CA LEU A 241 19.11 8.74 -6.23
C LEU A 241 17.86 8.11 -6.87
N HIS A 242 16.76 8.86 -6.96
CA HIS A 242 15.55 8.37 -7.64
C HIS A 242 15.83 8.06 -9.11
N ARG A 243 16.52 8.93 -9.83
CA ARG A 243 16.88 8.69 -11.23
C ARG A 243 17.72 7.42 -11.41
N GLN A 244 18.75 7.26 -10.58
CA GLN A 244 19.63 6.08 -10.62
C GLN A 244 18.85 4.81 -10.27
N ALA A 245 17.96 4.88 -9.28
CA ALA A 245 17.11 3.79 -8.89
C ALA A 245 16.17 3.32 -10.01
N TRP A 246 15.68 4.23 -10.84
CA TRP A 246 14.91 3.90 -12.05
C TRP A 246 15.79 3.46 -13.22
N GLY A 247 17.13 3.49 -13.07
CA GLY A 247 18.06 3.22 -14.16
C GLY A 247 17.97 4.24 -15.29
N TRP A 248 17.45 5.44 -15.02
CA TRP A 248 17.26 6.47 -16.04
C TRP A 248 18.49 7.35 -16.20
N THR A 249 18.73 7.75 -17.45
CA THR A 249 19.69 8.79 -17.79
C THR A 249 19.11 10.17 -17.45
N VAL A 250 19.99 11.17 -17.34
CA VAL A 250 19.57 12.59 -17.22
C VAL A 250 18.64 12.99 -18.36
N LYS A 251 18.92 12.51 -19.57
CA LYS A 251 18.12 12.76 -20.78
C LYS A 251 16.70 12.20 -20.66
N GLU A 252 16.53 11.02 -20.10
CA GLU A 252 15.21 10.41 -19.91
C GLU A 252 14.39 11.18 -18.91
N VAL A 253 14.95 11.55 -17.74
CA VAL A 253 14.26 12.38 -16.75
C VAL A 253 13.89 13.73 -17.35
N ALA A 254 14.82 14.37 -18.06
CA ALA A 254 14.57 15.66 -18.72
C ALA A 254 13.38 15.59 -19.70
N ARG A 255 13.36 14.55 -20.53
CA ARG A 255 12.26 14.30 -21.48
C ARG A 255 10.93 14.06 -20.77
N ILE A 256 10.89 13.21 -19.73
CA ILE A 256 9.65 12.87 -19.01
C ILE A 256 9.12 14.09 -18.23
N ALA A 257 10.01 14.83 -17.58
CA ALA A 257 9.65 16.02 -16.78
C ALA A 257 9.38 17.28 -17.65
N GLY A 258 9.64 17.23 -18.97
CA GLY A 258 9.57 18.39 -19.83
C GLY A 258 10.57 19.48 -19.46
N LEU A 259 11.80 19.10 -19.12
CA LEU A 259 12.91 19.96 -18.75
C LEU A 259 14.09 19.75 -19.70
N LYS A 260 15.08 20.65 -19.65
CA LYS A 260 16.33 20.47 -20.38
C LYS A 260 17.34 19.65 -19.54
N GLU A 261 18.18 18.84 -20.21
CA GLU A 261 19.18 18.00 -19.53
C GLU A 261 20.06 18.79 -18.56
N TRP A 262 20.57 19.93 -19.00
CA TRP A 262 21.40 20.78 -18.14
C TRP A 262 20.68 21.26 -16.86
N GLN A 263 19.34 21.40 -16.89
CA GLN A 263 18.57 21.77 -15.70
C GLN A 263 18.57 20.64 -14.67
N ILE A 264 18.39 19.40 -15.13
CA ILE A 264 18.47 18.20 -14.26
C ILE A 264 19.86 18.11 -13.64
N GLU A 265 20.93 18.26 -14.44
CA GLU A 265 22.30 18.21 -13.92
C GLU A 265 22.59 19.29 -12.86
N GLN A 266 22.12 20.53 -13.09
CA GLN A 266 22.32 21.60 -12.12
C GLN A 266 21.53 21.38 -10.82
N ILE A 267 20.34 20.80 -10.93
CA ILE A 267 19.51 20.41 -9.78
C ILE A 267 20.19 19.28 -9.00
N GLU A 268 20.62 18.21 -9.67
CA GLU A 268 21.28 17.06 -9.02
C GLU A 268 22.60 17.45 -8.32
N ARG A 269 23.30 18.45 -8.85
CA ARG A 269 24.51 19.00 -8.23
C ARG A 269 24.24 20.01 -7.12
N GLY A 270 22.98 20.30 -6.79
CA GLY A 270 22.59 21.28 -5.80
C GLY A 270 22.93 22.74 -6.16
N ARG A 271 23.33 22.98 -7.43
CA ARG A 271 23.79 24.32 -7.89
C ARG A 271 22.65 25.26 -8.25
N ARG A 272 21.40 24.79 -8.13
CA ARG A 272 20.22 25.58 -8.48
C ARG A 272 19.08 25.28 -7.53
N SER A 273 18.48 26.33 -6.98
CA SER A 273 17.21 26.23 -6.29
C SER A 273 16.12 25.70 -7.24
N VAL A 274 15.30 24.79 -6.75
CA VAL A 274 14.25 24.12 -7.53
C VAL A 274 12.91 24.83 -7.29
N PRO A 275 12.36 25.57 -8.28
CA PRO A 275 11.05 26.16 -8.15
C PRO A 275 9.98 25.08 -7.92
N LEU A 276 8.93 25.38 -7.14
CA LEU A 276 7.88 24.43 -6.81
C LEU A 276 7.25 23.78 -8.05
N GLY A 277 7.02 24.54 -9.12
CA GLY A 277 6.49 24.01 -10.38
C GLY A 277 7.41 22.98 -11.06
N VAL A 278 8.73 23.15 -10.93
CA VAL A 278 9.73 22.17 -11.42
C VAL A 278 9.71 20.93 -10.52
N MET A 279 9.59 21.12 -9.21
CA MET A 279 9.48 20.02 -8.25
C MET A 279 8.25 19.14 -8.51
N VAL A 280 7.09 19.76 -8.82
CA VAL A 280 5.87 19.04 -9.22
C VAL A 280 6.09 18.23 -10.50
N LYS A 281 6.78 18.80 -11.51
CA LYS A 281 7.08 18.07 -12.76
C LYS A 281 8.00 16.88 -12.51
N LEU A 282 9.01 17.04 -11.66
CA LEU A 282 9.93 15.96 -11.30
C LEU A 282 9.22 14.87 -10.49
N ALA A 283 8.41 15.26 -9.51
CA ALA A 283 7.60 14.31 -8.74
C ALA A 283 6.70 13.46 -9.66
N ARG A 284 5.99 14.11 -10.59
CA ARG A 284 5.18 13.39 -11.60
C ARG A 284 6.01 12.49 -12.50
N ALA A 285 7.19 12.94 -12.91
CA ALA A 285 8.08 12.13 -13.75
C ALA A 285 8.52 10.84 -13.06
N PHE A 286 8.73 10.88 -11.76
CA PHE A 286 9.08 9.72 -10.93
C PHE A 286 7.87 8.94 -10.40
N GLY A 287 6.63 9.40 -10.66
CA GLY A 287 5.43 8.80 -10.08
C GLY A 287 5.34 8.97 -8.56
N LEU A 288 5.93 10.03 -8.01
CA LEU A 288 6.03 10.28 -6.57
C LEU A 288 5.17 11.48 -6.16
N PRO A 289 4.60 11.50 -4.94
CA PRO A 289 4.09 12.73 -4.35
C PRO A 289 5.22 13.73 -4.14
N VAL A 290 4.95 15.03 -4.31
CA VAL A 290 5.95 16.09 -4.10
C VAL A 290 6.58 16.00 -2.71
N ARG A 291 5.79 15.64 -1.70
CA ARG A 291 6.27 15.45 -0.32
C ARG A 291 7.43 14.44 -0.23
N GLU A 292 7.47 13.41 -1.07
CA GLU A 292 8.54 12.42 -1.06
C GLU A 292 9.88 12.99 -1.54
N LEU A 293 9.85 13.92 -2.49
CA LEU A 293 11.06 14.60 -2.94
C LEU A 293 11.64 15.56 -1.87
N VAL A 294 10.77 16.11 -1.01
CA VAL A 294 11.20 17.11 0.00
C VAL A 294 11.40 16.53 1.39
N ARG A 295 10.98 15.30 1.60
CA ARG A 295 10.90 14.69 2.92
C ARG A 295 12.20 14.59 3.68
N ASN A 296 13.32 14.33 3.01
CA ASN A 296 14.64 14.14 3.63
C ASN A 296 15.56 15.35 3.54
N ILE A 297 15.02 16.49 3.11
CA ILE A 297 15.83 17.72 2.97
C ILE A 297 16.41 18.18 4.32
N ARG A 298 15.73 17.88 5.43
CA ARG A 298 16.16 18.27 6.78
C ARG A 298 16.80 17.14 7.60
N GLY A 299 16.67 15.88 7.17
CA GLY A 299 17.28 14.75 7.92
C GLY A 299 16.67 14.45 9.30
N ASP A 300 15.57 15.10 9.69
CA ASP A 300 15.12 15.19 11.09
C ASP A 300 14.06 14.17 11.49
N GLY A 301 13.72 13.18 10.64
CA GLY A 301 12.71 12.18 10.93
C GLY A 301 13.32 10.85 11.42
N PRO A 302 12.57 10.05 12.19
CA PRO A 302 13.00 8.71 12.54
C PRO A 302 13.10 7.85 11.26
N TRP A 303 14.19 7.09 11.14
CA TRP A 303 14.41 6.18 10.01
C TRP A 303 13.46 5.00 10.02
N TYR A 304 13.06 4.58 11.23
CA TYR A 304 12.11 3.52 11.49
C TYR A 304 11.34 3.80 12.79
N ARG A 305 10.22 3.13 12.96
CA ARG A 305 9.44 3.10 14.20
C ARG A 305 9.24 1.65 14.60
N ILE A 306 9.67 1.31 15.80
CA ILE A 306 9.37 0.01 16.42
C ILE A 306 8.22 0.22 17.39
N GLN A 307 7.27 -0.73 17.36
CA GLN A 307 6.26 -0.89 18.40
C GLN A 307 6.48 -2.24 19.06
N ARG A 308 6.75 -2.21 20.35
CA ARG A 308 6.93 -3.42 21.13
C ARG A 308 5.57 -4.01 21.51
N SER A 309 5.46 -5.34 21.46
CA SER A 309 4.22 -6.05 21.82
C SER A 309 3.75 -5.73 23.24
N ALA A 310 4.67 -5.62 24.19
CA ALA A 310 4.40 -5.26 25.57
C ALA A 310 3.80 -3.85 25.75
N GLU A 311 4.02 -2.93 24.80
CA GLU A 311 3.51 -1.57 24.83
C GLU A 311 2.11 -1.45 24.23
N ILE A 312 1.71 -2.39 23.36
CA ILE A 312 0.44 -2.31 22.62
C ILE A 312 -0.79 -2.19 23.55
N PRO A 313 -0.89 -2.91 24.66
CA PRO A 313 -2.02 -2.77 25.58
C PRO A 313 -2.19 -1.37 26.18
N THR A 314 -1.10 -0.58 26.22
CA THR A 314 -1.10 0.79 26.75
C THR A 314 -1.45 1.84 25.70
N LEU A 315 -1.50 1.47 24.41
CA LEU A 315 -1.86 2.38 23.35
C LEU A 315 -3.33 2.75 23.48
N ARG A 316 -3.61 4.03 23.31
CA ARG A 316 -5.00 4.50 23.25
C ARG A 316 -5.70 3.88 22.05
N ALA A 317 -6.83 3.23 22.29
CA ALA A 317 -7.69 2.78 21.21
C ALA A 317 -8.24 4.00 20.44
N ARG A 318 -8.18 3.92 19.11
CA ARG A 318 -8.76 4.94 18.24
C ARG A 318 -10.19 4.56 17.89
N LYS A 319 -11.04 5.56 17.77
CA LYS A 319 -12.40 5.41 17.26
C LYS A 319 -12.37 5.61 15.75
N ARG A 320 -12.97 4.67 15.02
CA ARG A 320 -13.20 4.80 13.58
C ARG A 320 -14.29 5.87 13.38
N ARG A 321 -14.13 6.71 12.36
CA ARG A 321 -15.19 7.63 11.93
C ARG A 321 -16.31 6.82 11.31
N GLU A 322 -17.51 6.97 11.82
CA GLU A 322 -18.69 6.36 11.24
C GLU A 322 -19.19 7.24 10.09
N ALA A 323 -19.58 6.62 8.99
CA ALA A 323 -20.15 7.32 7.83
C ALA A 323 -21.57 7.85 8.09
N THR A 324 -22.14 7.59 9.27
CA THR A 324 -23.52 7.94 9.61
C THR A 324 -23.61 8.82 10.85
N ASP A 325 -24.51 9.81 10.81
CA ASP A 325 -24.88 10.75 11.90
C ASP A 325 -25.52 10.07 13.15
N ARG A 326 -25.19 8.84 13.49
CA ARG A 326 -25.68 8.16 14.68
C ARG A 326 -24.62 8.13 15.78
N PRO A 327 -24.67 9.06 16.75
CA PRO A 327 -23.61 9.25 17.75
C PRO A 327 -23.55 8.18 18.86
N GLU A 328 -24.40 7.17 18.87
CA GLU A 328 -24.58 6.29 20.04
C GLU A 328 -24.32 4.79 19.80
N ALA A 329 -23.91 4.37 18.61
CA ALA A 329 -23.54 2.97 18.42
C ALA A 329 -22.17 2.69 19.09
N PRO A 330 -22.05 1.73 20.01
CA PRO A 330 -20.75 1.38 20.58
C PRO A 330 -19.84 0.89 19.46
N THR A 331 -18.68 1.52 19.28
CA THR A 331 -17.64 0.98 18.40
C THR A 331 -17.19 -0.37 18.94
N PRO A 332 -17.54 -1.46 18.28
CA PRO A 332 -17.35 -2.81 18.83
C PRO A 332 -15.88 -3.21 18.85
N ASN A 333 -15.11 -2.62 17.97
CA ASN A 333 -13.71 -2.98 17.74
C ASN A 333 -12.79 -1.91 18.32
N SER A 334 -11.68 -2.34 18.91
CA SER A 334 -10.65 -1.41 19.39
C SER A 334 -9.42 -1.46 18.50
N PHE A 335 -9.05 -0.30 17.94
CA PHE A 335 -7.96 -0.12 17.00
C PHE A 335 -6.74 0.46 17.71
N HIS A 336 -5.62 -0.26 17.69
CA HIS A 336 -4.35 0.16 18.28
C HIS A 336 -3.32 0.38 17.18
N SER A 337 -2.95 1.64 16.93
CA SER A 337 -1.99 1.98 15.86
C SER A 337 -0.61 1.45 16.16
N LEU A 338 -0.04 0.67 15.24
CA LEU A 338 1.28 0.03 15.38
C LEU A 338 2.44 0.89 14.83
N ALA A 339 2.14 1.95 14.13
CA ALA A 339 3.13 2.88 13.60
C ALA A 339 2.86 4.33 14.03
N GLY A 340 2.20 4.50 15.18
CA GLY A 340 1.91 5.82 15.74
C GLY A 340 3.15 6.69 15.86
N GLY A 341 3.04 7.96 15.43
CA GLY A 341 4.15 8.91 15.49
C GLY A 341 5.21 8.76 14.38
N TYR A 342 5.11 7.77 13.47
CA TYR A 342 5.95 7.76 12.27
C TYR A 342 5.40 8.76 11.25
N PRO A 343 6.18 9.75 10.84
CA PRO A 343 5.70 10.80 9.93
C PRO A 343 5.47 10.25 8.52
N THR A 344 4.45 10.79 7.84
CA THR A 344 4.18 10.53 6.42
C THR A 344 4.07 9.04 6.04
N ARG A 345 3.19 8.32 6.72
CA ARG A 345 2.90 6.93 6.42
C ARG A 345 2.10 6.81 5.12
N HIS A 346 2.40 5.77 4.35
CA HIS A 346 1.63 5.40 3.14
C HIS A 346 0.60 4.32 3.43
N MET A 347 0.77 3.60 4.54
CA MET A 347 -0.15 2.61 5.06
C MET A 347 -0.25 2.76 6.57
N HIS A 348 -1.33 2.28 7.14
CA HIS A 348 -1.71 2.49 8.52
C HIS A 348 -1.97 1.14 9.20
N PRO A 349 -0.93 0.52 9.80
CA PRO A 349 -1.10 -0.76 10.48
C PRO A 349 -1.73 -0.58 11.86
N TYR A 350 -2.70 -1.43 12.16
CA TYR A 350 -3.40 -1.53 13.42
C TYR A 350 -3.44 -2.96 13.94
N LEU A 351 -3.42 -3.10 15.25
CA LEU A 351 -3.86 -4.30 15.92
C LEU A 351 -5.31 -4.09 16.37
N ILE A 352 -6.22 -4.94 15.88
CA ILE A 352 -7.63 -4.84 16.17
C ILE A 352 -8.04 -5.98 17.10
N LYS A 353 -8.70 -5.61 18.21
CA LYS A 353 -9.47 -6.57 19.01
C LYS A 353 -10.91 -6.54 18.52
N VAL A 354 -11.29 -7.58 17.82
CA VAL A 354 -12.62 -7.71 17.25
C VAL A 354 -13.54 -8.42 18.24
N ARG A 355 -14.69 -7.82 18.50
CA ARG A 355 -15.70 -8.37 19.44
C ARG A 355 -16.74 -9.20 18.69
N ASN A 356 -17.38 -10.09 19.44
CA ASN A 356 -18.59 -10.77 18.99
C ASN A 356 -19.76 -9.78 19.07
N MET A 357 -20.50 -9.66 17.97
CA MET A 357 -21.67 -8.79 17.90
C MET A 357 -22.85 -9.51 17.25
N ASN A 358 -24.05 -9.15 17.71
CA ASN A 358 -25.29 -9.65 17.10
C ASN A 358 -25.53 -8.94 15.75
N ASP A 359 -26.10 -9.66 14.78
CA ASP A 359 -26.37 -9.15 13.43
C ASP A 359 -27.20 -7.84 13.43
N GLU A 360 -28.09 -7.66 14.41
CA GLU A 360 -28.98 -6.49 14.51
C GLU A 360 -28.24 -5.16 14.77
N THR A 361 -26.99 -5.24 15.25
CA THR A 361 -26.19 -4.05 15.61
C THR A 361 -25.10 -3.71 14.61
N LEU A 362 -24.86 -4.59 13.62
CA LEU A 362 -23.84 -4.41 12.63
C LEU A 362 -24.36 -3.56 11.46
N THR A 363 -23.66 -2.48 11.19
CA THR A 363 -23.91 -1.65 10.01
C THR A 363 -22.73 -1.79 9.07
N PRO A 364 -22.94 -2.22 7.81
CA PRO A 364 -21.88 -2.20 6.83
C PRO A 364 -21.32 -0.79 6.67
N HIS A 365 -20.04 -0.68 6.54
CA HIS A 365 -19.36 0.59 6.29
C HIS A 365 -18.52 0.48 5.04
N GLU A 366 -18.36 1.60 4.37
CA GLU A 366 -17.52 1.75 3.19
C GLU A 366 -16.62 2.97 3.36
N HIS A 367 -15.41 2.90 2.82
CA HIS A 367 -14.49 4.03 2.78
C HIS A 367 -13.50 3.89 1.64
N HIS A 368 -12.87 4.99 1.25
CA HIS A 368 -11.88 4.95 0.20
C HIS A 368 -10.60 4.24 0.66
N GLY A 369 -10.10 3.35 -0.18
CA GLY A 369 -8.85 2.66 0.03
C GLY A 369 -8.98 1.15 0.05
N GLU A 370 -8.00 0.51 0.64
CA GLU A 370 -7.86 -0.94 0.71
C GLU A 370 -7.49 -1.37 2.12
N GLU A 371 -7.90 -2.56 2.49
CA GLU A 371 -7.54 -3.19 3.76
C GLU A 371 -6.92 -4.55 3.52
N PHE A 372 -5.88 -4.85 4.28
CA PHE A 372 -5.33 -6.18 4.42
C PHE A 372 -5.48 -6.63 5.87
N LEU A 373 -6.29 -7.67 6.08
CA LEU A 373 -6.51 -8.25 7.40
C LEU A 373 -5.82 -9.62 7.48
N HIS A 374 -5.14 -9.86 8.61
CA HIS A 374 -4.53 -11.15 8.92
C HIS A 374 -4.94 -11.58 10.33
N VAL A 375 -5.53 -12.78 10.45
CA VAL A 375 -6.01 -13.29 11.73
C VAL A 375 -4.86 -13.86 12.55
N LEU A 376 -4.60 -13.25 13.70
CA LEU A 376 -3.57 -13.71 14.64
C LEU A 376 -4.12 -14.74 15.63
N GLU A 377 -5.32 -14.48 16.18
CA GLU A 377 -5.97 -15.33 17.17
C GLU A 377 -7.49 -15.27 17.01
N GLY A 378 -8.18 -16.36 17.37
CA GLY A 378 -9.64 -16.45 17.29
C GLY A 378 -10.15 -16.68 15.88
N GLN A 379 -11.40 -16.38 15.63
CA GLN A 379 -12.05 -16.52 14.32
C GLN A 379 -12.67 -15.20 13.91
N LEU A 380 -12.47 -14.81 12.65
CA LEU A 380 -12.98 -13.57 12.07
C LEU A 380 -13.98 -13.89 10.96
N GLU A 381 -15.20 -13.41 11.07
CA GLU A 381 -16.12 -13.36 9.94
C GLU A 381 -15.95 -12.01 9.24
N VAL A 382 -15.78 -12.06 7.94
CA VAL A 382 -15.77 -10.91 7.04
C VAL A 382 -16.97 -11.01 6.14
N THR A 383 -17.82 -10.00 6.16
CA THR A 383 -18.98 -9.89 5.28
C THR A 383 -18.79 -8.74 4.32
N THR A 384 -18.98 -8.99 3.04
CA THR A 384 -18.93 -7.98 1.97
C THR A 384 -20.24 -7.99 1.18
N TYR A 385 -20.63 -6.82 0.68
CA TYR A 385 -21.83 -6.65 -0.13
C TYR A 385 -21.43 -6.21 -1.54
N ALA A 386 -21.25 -7.16 -2.44
CA ALA A 386 -20.92 -6.89 -3.83
C ALA A 386 -22.12 -7.18 -4.72
N GLU A 387 -22.52 -6.23 -5.58
CA GLU A 387 -23.64 -6.37 -6.53
C GLU A 387 -24.95 -6.87 -5.89
N GLU A 388 -25.32 -6.35 -4.72
CA GLU A 388 -26.48 -6.76 -3.92
C GLU A 388 -26.40 -8.19 -3.37
N GLN A 389 -25.27 -8.85 -3.49
CA GLN A 389 -25.02 -10.16 -2.90
C GLN A 389 -24.20 -10.01 -1.62
N GLU A 390 -24.71 -10.63 -0.56
CA GLU A 390 -23.97 -10.77 0.69
C GLU A 390 -23.07 -12.00 0.60
N VAL A 391 -21.78 -11.80 0.80
CA VAL A 391 -20.79 -12.88 0.88
C VAL A 391 -20.14 -12.87 2.25
N ARG A 392 -20.16 -14.02 2.91
CA ARG A 392 -19.57 -14.23 4.25
C ARG A 392 -18.41 -15.22 4.16
N GLU A 393 -17.28 -14.82 4.71
CA GLU A 393 -16.07 -15.62 4.84
C GLU A 393 -15.67 -15.74 6.29
N VAL A 394 -15.46 -16.97 6.78
CA VAL A 394 -14.93 -17.21 8.12
C VAL A 394 -13.44 -17.55 8.00
N LEU A 395 -12.62 -16.73 8.65
CA LEU A 395 -11.16 -16.82 8.66
C LEU A 395 -10.67 -17.39 9.98
N GLN A 396 -9.69 -18.30 9.88
CA GLN A 396 -8.99 -18.93 11.00
C GLN A 396 -7.65 -18.24 11.27
N PRO A 397 -7.00 -18.45 12.43
CA PRO A 397 -5.65 -17.96 12.66
C PRO A 397 -4.68 -18.35 11.55
N GLY A 398 -3.98 -17.37 11.00
CA GLY A 398 -3.08 -17.52 9.85
C GLY A 398 -3.71 -17.25 8.49
N ASP A 399 -5.04 -17.22 8.39
CA ASP A 399 -5.75 -16.77 7.17
C ASP A 399 -5.64 -15.25 7.01
N SER A 400 -5.75 -14.80 5.77
CA SER A 400 -5.74 -13.38 5.43
C SER A 400 -6.86 -13.05 4.45
N VAL A 401 -7.31 -11.80 4.46
CA VAL A 401 -8.16 -11.25 3.42
C VAL A 401 -7.61 -9.89 2.99
N TYR A 402 -7.62 -9.67 1.70
CA TYR A 402 -7.39 -8.37 1.07
C TYR A 402 -8.71 -7.89 0.49
N LEU A 403 -9.10 -6.65 0.74
CA LEU A 403 -10.37 -6.13 0.28
C LEU A 403 -10.27 -4.68 -0.21
N ASP A 404 -11.10 -4.36 -1.20
CA ASP A 404 -11.41 -3.00 -1.61
C ASP A 404 -12.45 -2.44 -0.62
N SER A 405 -12.02 -1.48 0.18
CA SER A 405 -12.83 -0.90 1.25
C SER A 405 -13.94 0.03 0.73
N SER A 406 -13.99 0.31 -0.58
CA SER A 406 -15.11 1.02 -1.20
C SER A 406 -16.36 0.14 -1.37
N VAL A 407 -16.23 -1.17 -1.18
CA VAL A 407 -17.36 -2.10 -1.12
C VAL A 407 -17.86 -2.15 0.33
N PRO A 408 -19.19 -2.01 0.57
CA PRO A 408 -19.75 -2.13 1.91
C PRO A 408 -19.35 -3.45 2.55
N HIS A 409 -18.78 -3.37 3.74
CA HIS A 409 -18.25 -4.52 4.45
C HIS A 409 -18.35 -4.34 5.97
N PHE A 410 -18.24 -5.42 6.69
CA PHE A 410 -17.97 -5.41 8.13
C PHE A 410 -17.20 -6.64 8.57
N VAL A 411 -16.58 -6.53 9.74
CA VAL A 411 -15.89 -7.65 10.40
C VAL A 411 -16.44 -7.86 11.79
N ARG A 412 -16.64 -9.13 12.15
CA ARG A 412 -17.02 -9.52 13.52
C ARG A 412 -16.19 -10.72 13.98
N GLY A 413 -15.97 -10.82 15.26
CA GLY A 413 -15.40 -12.00 15.83
C GLY A 413 -16.44 -13.11 15.92
N GLU A 414 -16.13 -14.29 15.41
CA GLU A 414 -16.93 -15.47 15.62
C GLU A 414 -16.41 -16.23 16.84
N THR A 415 -17.25 -16.42 17.83
CA THR A 415 -16.85 -17.16 19.04
C THR A 415 -17.83 -18.27 19.37
N ARG A 416 -17.29 -19.43 19.73
CA ARG A 416 -18.06 -20.53 20.35
C ARG A 416 -18.36 -20.25 21.83
N ASN A 417 -17.71 -19.24 22.42
CA ASN A 417 -17.93 -18.87 23.81
C ASN A 417 -18.58 -17.47 23.91
N PRO A 418 -19.91 -17.40 24.10
CA PRO A 418 -20.64 -16.13 24.18
C PRO A 418 -20.25 -15.26 25.39
N LEU A 419 -19.46 -15.80 26.33
CA LEU A 419 -18.95 -15.04 27.49
C LEU A 419 -17.60 -14.37 27.22
N SER A 420 -16.97 -14.59 26.05
CA SER A 420 -15.72 -13.94 25.67
C SER A 420 -16.01 -12.57 25.04
N GLU A 421 -15.49 -11.51 25.64
CA GLU A 421 -15.62 -10.15 25.09
C GLU A 421 -14.81 -9.96 23.79
N THR A 422 -13.70 -10.67 23.64
CA THR A 422 -12.84 -10.59 22.46
C THR A 422 -12.84 -11.93 21.73
N SER A 423 -13.23 -11.93 20.47
CA SER A 423 -13.38 -13.13 19.68
C SER A 423 -12.23 -13.35 18.69
N ALA A 424 -11.62 -12.25 18.21
CA ALA A 424 -10.49 -12.33 17.32
C ALA A 424 -9.48 -11.19 17.59
N LEU A 425 -8.21 -11.51 17.38
CA LEU A 425 -7.11 -10.57 17.30
C LEU A 425 -6.62 -10.52 15.86
N VAL A 426 -6.65 -9.36 15.25
CA VAL A 426 -6.41 -9.18 13.82
C VAL A 426 -5.36 -8.09 13.60
N LEU A 427 -4.39 -8.38 12.76
CA LEU A 427 -3.54 -7.34 12.18
C LEU A 427 -4.26 -6.79 10.94
N ASP A 428 -4.50 -5.50 10.94
CA ASP A 428 -5.17 -4.79 9.87
C ASP A 428 -4.25 -3.68 9.34
N VAL A 429 -4.07 -3.63 8.04
CA VAL A 429 -3.25 -2.61 7.39
C VAL A 429 -4.10 -1.88 6.35
N PHE A 430 -4.39 -0.63 6.65
CA PHE A 430 -5.13 0.25 5.75
C PHE A 430 -4.21 0.98 4.77
N TRP A 431 -4.63 1.05 3.54
CA TRP A 431 -4.16 2.05 2.59
C TRP A 431 -5.31 3.00 2.26
N CYS A 432 -5.10 4.31 2.42
CA CYS A 432 -6.10 5.31 2.10
C CYS A 432 -5.44 6.50 1.39
N PRO A 433 -5.90 6.87 0.18
CA PRO A 433 -5.35 8.00 -0.56
C PRO A 433 -5.57 9.34 0.13
N LEU A 434 -6.58 9.43 1.01
CA LEU A 434 -6.95 10.63 1.77
C LEU A 434 -6.24 10.72 3.13
N GLY A 435 -5.49 9.68 3.51
CA GLY A 435 -4.73 9.60 4.77
C GLY A 435 -5.54 9.10 5.97
N GLU A 436 -4.85 8.88 7.08
CA GLU A 436 -5.41 8.27 8.31
C GLU A 436 -6.53 9.09 8.95
N SER A 437 -6.43 10.42 8.92
CA SER A 437 -7.41 11.33 9.50
C SER A 437 -8.80 11.23 8.85
N TYR A 438 -8.88 10.63 7.68
CA TYR A 438 -10.15 10.31 7.03
C TYR A 438 -10.85 9.11 7.68
N LEU A 439 -10.09 8.15 8.20
CA LEU A 439 -10.60 6.88 8.74
C LEU A 439 -10.87 6.96 10.24
N PHE A 440 -10.10 7.75 10.98
CA PHE A 440 -10.15 7.79 12.45
C PHE A 440 -10.29 9.20 12.98
N GLU A 441 -10.96 9.32 14.13
CA GLU A 441 -11.01 10.56 14.90
C GLU A 441 -9.64 10.84 15.55
N GLU A 442 -9.24 12.13 15.66
CA GLU A 442 -7.99 12.55 16.31
C GLU A 442 -7.99 12.32 17.84
#